data_45d4434b7cb0caf2f4ba120065d085c0
#
_entry.id   45d4434b7cb0caf2f4ba120065d085c0
#
_cell.length_a   1.000
_cell.length_b   1.000
_cell.length_c   1.000
_cell.angle_alpha   90.00
_cell.angle_beta   90.00
_cell.angle_gamma   90.00
#
_symmetry.space_group_name_H-M   'P 1'
#
loop_
_entity.id
_entity.type
_entity.pdbx_description
1 polymer ?
#
loop_
_entity_poly.entity_id
_entity_poly.type
_entity_poly.pdbx_seq_one_letter_code
_entity_poly.pdbx_strand_id
1 'polypeptide(L)'
;TVLYWSVITDAPSELTLGNLAVAAVFLGPVSLLINALTSGLVIRFATLFVRPGFHAVNSRAGFFSWLVERQLQRSRRQSFWLYASVITPVWARFLGAKVGRNCELSTFNGQVGLLTIEDECFIADDASLAPREQKNGWVRLGSVVLERRSFIGNSAHVRAGVHVRSGVLIGVGSEAHAQNVPAASFFGLPPIEFPRHQLAAAGLDGLFHF
;
A
#
# COMPACT_ATOMS: atom_id res chain seq x y z
N THR A 1 32.66 19.86 -1.33
CA THR A 1 33.13 19.89 -2.75
C THR A 1 34.61 19.48 -2.84
N VAL A 2 35.47 19.88 -1.91
CA VAL A 2 36.90 19.57 -1.91
C VAL A 2 37.15 18.08 -1.60
N LEU A 3 36.40 17.48 -0.66
CA LEU A 3 36.48 16.04 -0.33
C LEU A 3 36.05 15.12 -1.49
N TYR A 4 35.13 15.57 -2.32
CA TYR A 4 34.65 14.80 -3.49
C TYR A 4 35.73 14.71 -4.58
N TRP A 5 36.50 15.78 -4.77
CA TRP A 5 37.59 15.83 -5.72
C TRP A 5 38.80 14.99 -5.28
N SER A 6 39.15 14.98 -3.99
CA SER A 6 40.27 14.17 -3.50
C SER A 6 40.04 12.66 -3.67
N VAL A 7 38.79 12.20 -3.48
CA VAL A 7 38.42 10.78 -3.69
C VAL A 7 38.52 10.37 -5.18
N ILE A 8 38.32 11.32 -6.10
CA ILE A 8 38.43 11.02 -7.54
C ILE A 8 39.88 11.07 -8.03
N THR A 9 40.72 11.94 -7.46
CA THR A 9 42.12 12.11 -7.88
C THR A 9 43.04 11.07 -7.27
N ASP A 10 42.71 10.50 -6.11
CA ASP A 10 43.47 9.43 -5.45
C ASP A 10 42.93 8.03 -5.78
N ALA A 11 42.01 7.91 -6.76
CA ALA A 11 41.54 6.63 -7.22
C ALA A 11 42.74 5.81 -7.79
N PRO A 12 42.99 4.59 -7.26
CA PRO A 12 44.09 3.77 -7.74
C PRO A 12 43.93 3.61 -9.24
N SER A 13 45.06 3.71 -9.95
CA SER A 13 45.21 3.60 -11.42
C SER A 13 44.65 2.31 -12.04
N GLU A 14 44.08 1.44 -11.23
CA GLU A 14 43.48 0.15 -11.58
C GLU A 14 41.96 0.16 -11.72
N LEU A 15 41.28 1.30 -11.57
CA LEU A 15 39.86 1.40 -11.83
C LEU A 15 39.57 1.40 -13.33
N THR A 16 39.68 0.24 -13.93
CA THR A 16 39.27 0.01 -15.31
C THR A 16 37.76 0.11 -15.42
N LEU A 17 37.25 0.53 -16.61
CA LEU A 17 35.78 0.52 -16.90
C LEU A 17 35.16 -0.84 -16.59
N GLY A 18 35.90 -1.93 -16.73
CA GLY A 18 35.44 -3.27 -16.36
C GLY A 18 35.19 -3.43 -14.86
N ASN A 19 36.10 -2.94 -14.02
CA ASN A 19 35.94 -3.02 -12.57
C ASN A 19 34.76 -2.15 -12.08
N LEU A 20 34.55 -0.98 -12.70
CA LEU A 20 33.38 -0.13 -12.42
C LEU A 20 32.07 -0.80 -12.83
N ALA A 21 32.04 -1.45 -14.00
CA ALA A 21 30.86 -2.18 -14.46
C ALA A 21 30.53 -3.35 -13.53
N VAL A 22 31.52 -4.14 -13.12
CA VAL A 22 31.33 -5.23 -12.16
C VAL A 22 30.83 -4.70 -10.81
N ALA A 23 31.44 -3.63 -10.30
CA ALA A 23 31.00 -3.02 -9.06
C ALA A 23 29.55 -2.52 -9.16
N ALA A 24 29.14 -1.91 -10.26
CA ALA A 24 27.77 -1.43 -10.47
C ALA A 24 26.76 -2.58 -10.49
N VAL A 25 27.10 -3.73 -11.09
CA VAL A 25 26.23 -4.91 -11.13
C VAL A 25 25.93 -5.44 -9.72
N PHE A 26 26.89 -5.40 -8.81
CA PHE A 26 26.68 -5.89 -7.43
C PHE A 26 26.16 -4.79 -6.50
N LEU A 27 26.67 -3.58 -6.57
CA LEU A 27 26.28 -2.48 -5.69
C LEU A 27 24.89 -1.92 -6.01
N GLY A 28 24.47 -1.97 -7.27
CA GLY A 28 23.15 -1.52 -7.71
C GLY A 28 22.02 -2.26 -6.97
N PRO A 29 21.88 -3.58 -7.11
CA PRO A 29 20.87 -4.36 -6.39
C PRO A 29 20.96 -4.22 -4.86
N VAL A 30 22.16 -4.21 -4.30
CA VAL A 30 22.38 -4.04 -2.85
C VAL A 30 21.86 -2.70 -2.39
N SER A 31 22.12 -1.62 -3.12
CA SER A 31 21.64 -0.28 -2.78
C SER A 31 20.12 -0.18 -2.85
N LEU A 32 19.46 -0.84 -3.82
CA LEU A 32 18.01 -0.93 -3.92
C LEU A 32 17.40 -1.66 -2.72
N LEU A 33 17.99 -2.77 -2.30
CA LEU A 33 17.56 -3.52 -1.13
C LEU A 33 17.71 -2.71 0.15
N ILE A 34 18.86 -2.05 0.35
CA ILE A 34 19.09 -1.18 1.51
C ILE A 34 18.06 -0.04 1.55
N ASN A 35 17.80 0.58 0.41
CA ASN A 35 16.80 1.66 0.31
C ASN A 35 15.39 1.16 0.66
N ALA A 36 14.99 0.00 0.12
CA ALA A 36 13.70 -0.60 0.42
C ALA A 36 13.58 -0.92 1.93
N LEU A 37 14.57 -1.60 2.51
CA LEU A 37 14.58 -1.95 3.93
C LEU A 37 14.54 -0.71 4.82
N THR A 38 15.37 0.30 4.53
CA THR A 38 15.39 1.55 5.28
C THR A 38 14.04 2.26 5.25
N SER A 39 13.45 2.40 4.05
CA SER A 39 12.12 3.00 3.88
C SER A 39 11.05 2.20 4.63
N GLY A 40 11.10 0.88 4.55
CA GLY A 40 10.17 -0.01 5.23
C GLY A 40 10.27 0.07 6.76
N LEU A 41 11.49 0.10 7.30
CA LEU A 41 11.72 0.27 8.74
C LEU A 41 11.22 1.62 9.25
N VAL A 42 11.42 2.70 8.50
CA VAL A 42 10.87 4.03 8.84
C VAL A 42 9.35 4.00 8.88
N ILE A 43 8.70 3.39 7.88
CA ILE A 43 7.24 3.23 7.85
C ILE A 43 6.80 2.39 9.05
N ARG A 44 7.42 1.24 9.27
CA ARG A 44 7.10 0.33 10.37
C ARG A 44 7.20 1.01 11.73
N PHE A 45 8.25 1.77 11.95
CA PHE A 45 8.42 2.56 13.18
C PHE A 45 7.34 3.64 13.30
N ALA A 46 7.07 4.38 12.22
CA ALA A 46 6.09 5.46 12.23
C ALA A 46 4.67 4.94 12.53
N THR A 47 4.30 3.74 12.03
CA THR A 47 2.99 3.14 12.28
C THR A 47 2.70 2.87 13.75
N LEU A 48 3.71 2.73 14.61
CA LEU A 48 3.54 2.54 16.06
C LEU A 48 2.87 3.74 16.73
N PHE A 49 2.98 4.93 16.13
CA PHE A 49 2.43 6.18 16.65
C PHE A 49 1.13 6.59 15.97
N VAL A 50 0.72 5.88 14.93
CA VAL A 50 -0.53 6.12 14.20
C VAL A 50 -1.66 5.36 14.89
N ARG A 51 -2.67 6.09 15.37
CA ARG A 51 -3.83 5.52 16.06
C ARG A 51 -5.11 6.06 15.44
N PRO A 52 -6.19 5.25 15.39
CA PRO A 52 -7.49 5.73 14.94
C PRO A 52 -7.98 6.89 15.81
N GLY A 53 -8.71 7.82 15.22
CA GLY A 53 -9.30 8.97 15.91
C GLY A 53 -9.05 10.28 15.20
N PHE A 54 -9.44 11.37 15.89
CA PHE A 54 -9.19 12.74 15.46
C PHE A 54 -7.96 13.29 16.19
N HIS A 55 -7.00 13.78 15.45
CA HIS A 55 -5.74 14.29 15.97
C HIS A 55 -5.46 15.67 15.39
N ALA A 56 -4.87 16.56 16.16
CA ALA A 56 -4.37 17.82 15.61
C ALA A 56 -3.23 17.52 14.60
N VAL A 57 -3.14 18.29 13.53
CA VAL A 57 -2.11 18.10 12.47
C VAL A 57 -0.69 18.16 13.05
N ASN A 58 -0.46 19.02 14.03
CA ASN A 58 0.82 19.22 14.73
C ASN A 58 1.06 18.23 15.88
N SER A 59 0.13 17.28 16.12
CA SER A 59 0.32 16.22 17.13
C SER A 59 1.28 15.15 16.65
N ARG A 60 1.75 14.30 17.59
CA ARG A 60 2.59 13.14 17.25
C ARG A 60 1.92 12.23 16.22
N ALA A 61 0.63 11.91 16.41
CA ALA A 61 -0.12 11.08 15.46
C ALA A 61 -0.28 11.77 14.10
N GLY A 62 -0.51 13.09 14.08
CA GLY A 62 -0.56 13.90 12.86
C GLY A 62 0.75 13.86 12.09
N PHE A 63 1.88 14.04 12.76
CA PHE A 63 3.21 13.98 12.16
C PHE A 63 3.54 12.58 11.61
N PHE A 64 3.37 11.53 12.43
CA PHE A 64 3.72 10.17 12.01
C PHE A 64 2.80 9.65 10.91
N SER A 65 1.51 10.02 10.91
CA SER A 65 0.62 9.67 9.80
C SER A 65 1.04 10.32 8.48
N TRP A 66 1.50 11.58 8.52
CA TRP A 66 2.09 12.26 7.37
C TRP A 66 3.38 11.57 6.92
N LEU A 67 4.24 11.18 7.86
CA LEU A 67 5.49 10.50 7.56
C LEU A 67 5.25 9.14 6.87
N VAL A 68 4.29 8.35 7.37
CA VAL A 68 3.87 7.08 6.75
C VAL A 68 3.45 7.32 5.30
N GLU A 69 2.57 8.29 5.07
CA GLU A 69 2.08 8.60 3.73
C GLU A 69 3.21 9.01 2.78
N ARG A 70 4.10 9.89 3.21
CA ARG A 70 5.25 10.35 2.42
C ARG A 70 6.24 9.24 2.11
N GLN A 71 6.57 8.43 3.11
CA GLN A 71 7.49 7.31 2.92
C GLN A 71 6.88 6.20 2.06
N LEU A 72 5.59 5.93 2.18
CA LEU A 72 4.90 4.97 1.33
C LEU A 72 4.91 5.42 -0.14
N GLN A 73 4.60 6.70 -0.40
CA GLN A 73 4.69 7.28 -1.75
C GLN A 73 6.11 7.19 -2.31
N ARG A 74 7.13 7.47 -1.48
CA ARG A 74 8.53 7.34 -1.88
C ARG A 74 8.90 5.89 -2.18
N SER A 75 8.52 4.96 -1.31
CA SER A 75 8.76 3.52 -1.49
C SER A 75 8.15 3.00 -2.79
N ARG A 76 6.91 3.38 -3.12
CA ARG A 76 6.26 3.02 -4.39
C ARG A 76 7.07 3.47 -5.62
N ARG A 77 7.72 4.63 -5.57
CA ARG A 77 8.53 5.15 -6.69
C ARG A 77 9.91 4.51 -6.76
N GLN A 78 10.57 4.30 -5.63
CA GLN A 78 11.96 3.84 -5.59
C GLN A 78 12.09 2.32 -5.53
N SER A 79 11.07 1.64 -4.99
CA SER A 79 11.05 0.19 -4.81
C SER A 79 9.83 -0.41 -5.51
N PHE A 80 9.51 0.07 -6.73
CA PHE A 80 8.33 -0.34 -7.48
C PHE A 80 8.26 -1.87 -7.71
N TRP A 81 9.41 -2.53 -7.78
CA TRP A 81 9.53 -3.98 -7.93
C TRP A 81 8.96 -4.80 -6.75
N LEU A 82 8.71 -4.17 -5.59
CA LEU A 82 8.02 -4.79 -4.45
C LEU A 82 6.49 -4.70 -4.56
N TYR A 83 5.99 -3.86 -5.47
CA TYR A 83 4.56 -3.62 -5.66
C TYR A 83 4.07 -4.32 -6.93
N ALA A 84 2.77 -4.58 -7.02
CA ALA A 84 2.15 -5.30 -8.13
C ALA A 84 2.84 -6.67 -8.40
N SER A 85 3.26 -7.36 -7.35
CA SER A 85 4.00 -8.61 -7.40
C SER A 85 3.53 -9.58 -6.32
N VAL A 86 3.93 -10.82 -6.43
CA VAL A 86 3.66 -11.85 -5.39
C VAL A 86 4.31 -11.51 -4.03
N ILE A 87 5.24 -10.57 -4.00
CA ILE A 87 5.91 -10.11 -2.78
C ILE A 87 5.09 -9.01 -2.07
N THR A 88 4.18 -8.31 -2.78
CA THR A 88 3.43 -7.17 -2.22
C THR A 88 2.70 -7.51 -0.91
N PRO A 89 2.00 -8.65 -0.76
CA PRO A 89 1.37 -8.99 0.51
C PRO A 89 2.36 -9.15 1.67
N VAL A 90 3.54 -9.74 1.40
CA VAL A 90 4.61 -9.90 2.39
C VAL A 90 5.18 -8.54 2.77
N TRP A 91 5.40 -7.70 1.78
CA TRP A 91 5.86 -6.33 1.97
C TRP A 91 4.87 -5.50 2.82
N ALA A 92 3.58 -5.57 2.50
CA ALA A 92 2.54 -4.89 3.26
C ALA A 92 2.51 -5.32 4.74
N ARG A 93 2.69 -6.63 5.02
CA ARG A 93 2.83 -7.15 6.41
C ARG A 93 4.05 -6.56 7.10
N PHE A 94 5.18 -6.51 6.42
CA PHE A 94 6.41 -5.90 6.95
C PHE A 94 6.20 -4.42 7.28
N LEU A 95 5.49 -3.67 6.44
CA LEU A 95 5.14 -2.27 6.69
C LEU A 95 4.18 -2.07 7.86
N GLY A 96 3.44 -3.10 8.26
CA GLY A 96 2.55 -3.06 9.43
C GLY A 96 1.08 -3.35 9.17
N ALA A 97 0.68 -3.64 7.93
CA ALA A 97 -0.66 -4.09 7.64
C ALA A 97 -0.87 -5.54 8.12
N LYS A 98 -2.11 -5.87 8.50
CA LYS A 98 -2.52 -7.25 8.71
C LYS A 98 -3.09 -7.77 7.39
N VAL A 99 -2.42 -8.73 6.77
CA VAL A 99 -2.84 -9.28 5.47
C VAL A 99 -2.98 -10.79 5.59
N GLY A 100 -4.10 -11.30 5.17
CA GLY A 100 -4.46 -12.71 5.15
C GLY A 100 -3.70 -13.53 4.09
N ARG A 101 -4.19 -14.75 3.83
CA ARG A 101 -3.61 -15.68 2.85
C ARG A 101 -4.25 -15.46 1.48
N ASN A 102 -3.52 -15.83 0.42
CA ASN A 102 -4.00 -15.77 -0.97
C ASN A 102 -4.57 -14.41 -1.35
N CYS A 103 -3.98 -13.33 -0.82
CA CYS A 103 -4.36 -11.97 -1.19
C CYS A 103 -3.49 -11.49 -2.34
N GLU A 104 -4.11 -10.85 -3.31
CA GLU A 104 -3.42 -10.16 -4.40
C GLU A 104 -3.48 -8.66 -4.15
N LEU A 105 -2.33 -8.07 -3.96
CA LEU A 105 -2.18 -6.63 -3.75
C LEU A 105 -1.32 -6.05 -4.87
N SER A 106 -1.86 -5.07 -5.56
CA SER A 106 -1.09 -4.30 -6.52
C SER A 106 -0.46 -3.08 -5.85
N THR A 107 -0.73 -1.87 -6.29
CA THR A 107 -0.27 -0.66 -5.65
C THR A 107 -1.37 -0.05 -4.79
N PHE A 108 -1.04 0.40 -3.59
CA PHE A 108 -2.00 1.02 -2.70
C PHE A 108 -1.40 2.20 -1.95
N ASN A 109 -2.27 3.09 -1.47
CA ASN A 109 -1.94 4.23 -0.63
C ASN A 109 -2.73 4.15 0.68
N GLY A 110 -2.25 4.83 1.72
CA GLY A 110 -2.97 5.01 2.97
C GLY A 110 -2.16 4.66 4.21
N GLN A 111 -2.86 4.51 5.33
CA GLN A 111 -2.22 4.25 6.63
C GLN A 111 -2.07 2.75 6.85
N VAL A 112 -0.97 2.18 6.38
CA VAL A 112 -0.72 0.71 6.41
C VAL A 112 -0.91 0.07 7.76
N GLY A 113 -0.54 0.75 8.85
CA GLY A 113 -0.74 0.25 10.22
C GLY A 113 -2.21 0.17 10.67
N LEU A 114 -3.13 0.74 9.91
CA LEU A 114 -4.56 0.72 10.18
C LEU A 114 -5.34 -0.21 9.23
N LEU A 115 -4.63 -1.02 8.42
CA LEU A 115 -5.23 -1.93 7.46
C LEU A 115 -5.30 -3.35 8.00
N THR A 116 -6.49 -3.94 7.91
CA THR A 116 -6.71 -5.38 8.09
C THR A 116 -7.36 -5.89 6.80
N ILE A 117 -6.69 -6.80 6.14
CA ILE A 117 -7.11 -7.44 4.89
C ILE A 117 -7.19 -8.93 5.19
N GLU A 118 -8.36 -9.50 5.13
CA GLU A 118 -8.56 -10.93 5.34
C GLU A 118 -8.16 -11.76 4.12
N ASP A 119 -8.44 -13.06 4.17
CA ASP A 119 -8.00 -14.00 3.13
C ASP A 119 -8.70 -13.76 1.78
N GLU A 120 -8.01 -14.11 0.70
CA GLU A 120 -8.56 -14.14 -0.66
C GLU A 120 -9.07 -12.77 -1.16
N CYS A 121 -8.52 -11.67 -0.64
CA CYS A 121 -8.87 -10.32 -1.09
C CYS A 121 -8.03 -9.93 -2.30
N PHE A 122 -8.66 -9.16 -3.20
CA PHE A 122 -7.99 -8.56 -4.35
C PHE A 122 -8.01 -7.05 -4.26
N ILE A 123 -6.84 -6.42 -4.35
CA ILE A 123 -6.68 -4.97 -4.34
C ILE A 123 -5.91 -4.55 -5.58
N ALA A 124 -6.62 -3.85 -6.45
CA ALA A 124 -6.10 -3.40 -7.74
C ALA A 124 -5.17 -2.16 -7.58
N ASP A 125 -4.71 -1.65 -8.72
CA ASP A 125 -3.75 -0.56 -8.75
C ASP A 125 -4.30 0.74 -8.19
N ASP A 126 -3.39 1.47 -7.51
CA ASP A 126 -3.61 2.82 -6.97
C ASP A 126 -4.81 2.97 -6.04
N ALA A 127 -5.21 1.87 -5.39
CA ALA A 127 -6.27 1.90 -4.41
C ALA A 127 -5.85 2.73 -3.18
N SER A 128 -6.76 3.56 -2.68
CA SER A 128 -6.57 4.34 -1.46
C SER A 128 -7.30 3.67 -0.30
N LEU A 129 -6.53 3.13 0.65
CA LEU A 129 -7.05 2.37 1.79
C LEU A 129 -6.71 3.09 3.10
N ALA A 130 -7.71 3.39 3.92
CA ALA A 130 -7.53 4.13 5.16
C ALA A 130 -6.73 5.44 4.96
N PRO A 131 -7.14 6.34 4.06
CA PRO A 131 -6.42 7.57 3.80
C PRO A 131 -6.34 8.44 5.04
N ARG A 132 -5.33 9.31 5.08
CA ARG A 132 -5.24 10.39 6.03
C ARG A 132 -6.16 11.52 5.58
N GLU A 133 -7.29 11.69 6.26
CA GLU A 133 -8.25 12.74 5.94
C GLU A 133 -7.94 13.99 6.78
N GLN A 134 -7.58 15.10 6.12
CA GLN A 134 -7.23 16.35 6.79
C GLN A 134 -8.23 17.44 6.48
N LYS A 135 -8.73 18.11 7.55
CA LYS A 135 -9.61 19.28 7.42
C LYS A 135 -9.43 20.20 8.62
N ASN A 136 -9.37 21.51 8.38
CA ASN A 136 -9.37 22.56 9.43
C ASN A 136 -8.36 22.32 10.56
N GLY A 137 -7.12 21.93 10.24
CA GLY A 137 -6.07 21.69 11.25
C GLY A 137 -6.17 20.37 11.99
N TRP A 138 -7.14 19.51 11.63
CA TRP A 138 -7.33 18.18 12.17
C TRP A 138 -7.07 17.08 11.16
N VAL A 139 -6.65 15.95 11.65
CA VAL A 139 -6.48 14.72 10.87
C VAL A 139 -7.40 13.66 11.44
N ARG A 140 -8.23 13.08 10.58
CA ARG A 140 -9.00 11.88 10.88
C ARG A 140 -8.23 10.66 10.37
N LEU A 141 -8.03 9.70 11.25
CA LEU A 141 -7.42 8.39 10.97
C LEU A 141 -8.44 7.32 11.37
N GLY A 142 -8.62 6.33 10.54
CA GLY A 142 -9.57 5.24 10.83
C GLY A 142 -9.05 3.92 10.32
N SER A 143 -9.29 2.85 11.08
CA SER A 143 -8.97 1.50 10.65
C SER A 143 -9.88 1.10 9.49
N VAL A 144 -9.31 0.42 8.51
CA VAL A 144 -10.05 -0.22 7.42
C VAL A 144 -9.92 -1.72 7.55
N VAL A 145 -11.06 -2.38 7.47
CA VAL A 145 -11.15 -3.84 7.47
C VAL A 145 -11.76 -4.28 6.15
N LEU A 146 -11.04 -5.12 5.43
CA LEU A 146 -11.52 -5.81 4.24
C LEU A 146 -11.72 -7.27 4.60
N GLU A 147 -12.98 -7.71 4.68
CA GLU A 147 -13.30 -9.11 4.94
C GLU A 147 -13.01 -9.97 3.71
N ARG A 148 -13.00 -11.26 3.95
CA ARG A 148 -12.66 -12.31 2.99
C ARG A 148 -13.33 -12.13 1.63
N ARG A 149 -12.56 -12.36 0.54
CA ARG A 149 -13.04 -12.27 -0.86
C ARG A 149 -13.56 -10.90 -1.27
N SER A 150 -13.18 -9.84 -0.60
CA SER A 150 -13.50 -8.50 -1.08
C SER A 150 -12.60 -8.10 -2.24
N PHE A 151 -13.19 -7.34 -3.16
CA PHE A 151 -12.51 -6.82 -4.35
C PHE A 151 -12.50 -5.29 -4.31
N ILE A 152 -11.32 -4.70 -4.43
CA ILE A 152 -11.14 -3.25 -4.51
C ILE A 152 -10.56 -2.91 -5.89
N GLY A 153 -11.35 -2.18 -6.68
CA GLY A 153 -10.98 -1.81 -8.05
C GLY A 153 -9.90 -0.75 -8.13
N ASN A 154 -9.37 -0.55 -9.33
CA ASN A 154 -8.34 0.46 -9.62
C ASN A 154 -8.81 1.85 -9.18
N SER A 155 -7.91 2.60 -8.54
CA SER A 155 -8.17 3.96 -8.07
C SER A 155 -9.43 4.10 -7.19
N ALA A 156 -9.87 3.00 -6.58
CA ALA A 156 -10.97 3.05 -5.63
C ALA A 156 -10.51 3.61 -4.29
N HIS A 157 -11.41 4.30 -3.60
CA HIS A 157 -11.15 4.95 -2.32
C HIS A 157 -11.96 4.29 -1.21
N VAL A 158 -11.28 3.61 -0.29
CA VAL A 158 -11.88 3.08 0.93
C VAL A 158 -11.51 4.00 2.08
N ARG A 159 -12.48 4.84 2.49
CA ARG A 159 -12.25 5.91 3.48
C ARG A 159 -11.88 5.39 4.87
N ALA A 160 -11.34 6.29 5.67
CA ALA A 160 -10.97 6.00 7.05
C ALA A 160 -12.18 5.50 7.86
N GLY A 161 -12.03 4.36 8.55
CA GLY A 161 -13.06 3.77 9.39
C GLY A 161 -14.07 2.87 8.67
N VAL A 162 -13.83 2.56 7.38
CA VAL A 162 -14.73 1.70 6.61
C VAL A 162 -14.45 0.22 6.88
N HIS A 163 -15.52 -0.55 7.00
CA HIS A 163 -15.52 -1.99 7.10
C HIS A 163 -16.23 -2.58 5.88
N VAL A 164 -15.47 -3.17 4.97
CA VAL A 164 -15.96 -3.83 3.76
C VAL A 164 -16.24 -5.28 4.08
N ARG A 165 -17.48 -5.72 3.93
CA ARG A 165 -17.90 -7.09 4.25
C ARG A 165 -17.44 -8.09 3.21
N SER A 166 -17.51 -9.36 3.60
CA SER A 166 -17.11 -10.49 2.76
C SER A 166 -17.81 -10.49 1.39
N GLY A 167 -17.03 -10.74 0.34
CA GLY A 167 -17.53 -10.82 -1.03
C GLY A 167 -17.94 -9.49 -1.67
N VAL A 168 -17.74 -8.36 -1.01
CA VAL A 168 -18.07 -7.05 -1.57
C VAL A 168 -17.11 -6.67 -2.69
N LEU A 169 -17.64 -6.06 -3.73
CA LEU A 169 -16.88 -5.46 -4.83
C LEU A 169 -17.03 -3.94 -4.79
N ILE A 170 -15.93 -3.23 -4.63
CA ILE A 170 -15.85 -1.79 -4.84
C ILE A 170 -15.29 -1.57 -6.24
N GLY A 171 -16.07 -0.94 -7.10
CA GLY A 171 -15.73 -0.75 -8.52
C GLY A 171 -14.56 0.21 -8.73
N VAL A 172 -14.07 0.24 -9.96
CA VAL A 172 -13.00 1.16 -10.40
C VAL A 172 -13.41 2.61 -10.17
N GLY A 173 -12.50 3.42 -9.59
CA GLY A 173 -12.74 4.84 -9.32
C GLY A 173 -13.88 5.13 -8.33
N SER A 174 -14.36 4.10 -7.62
CA SER A 174 -15.48 4.23 -6.70
C SER A 174 -15.04 4.57 -5.29
N GLU A 175 -15.94 5.13 -4.50
CA GLU A 175 -15.68 5.46 -3.09
C GLU A 175 -16.52 4.61 -2.14
N ALA A 176 -15.88 4.03 -1.13
CA ALA A 176 -16.57 3.43 0.01
C ALA A 176 -16.42 4.36 1.22
N HIS A 177 -17.52 4.94 1.69
CA HIS A 177 -17.53 5.93 2.77
C HIS A 177 -18.43 5.55 3.95
N ALA A 178 -19.28 4.55 3.82
CA ALA A 178 -20.10 4.07 4.92
C ALA A 178 -19.25 3.28 5.93
N GLN A 179 -19.54 3.41 7.21
CA GLN A 179 -18.85 2.65 8.26
C GLN A 179 -18.96 1.14 8.07
N ASN A 180 -20.10 0.69 7.53
CA ASN A 180 -20.36 -0.70 7.17
C ASN A 180 -20.82 -0.72 5.71
N VAL A 181 -20.03 -1.34 4.86
CA VAL A 181 -20.40 -1.56 3.46
C VAL A 181 -21.06 -2.93 3.40
N PRO A 182 -22.38 -3.02 3.13
CA PRO A 182 -23.11 -4.29 3.07
C PRO A 182 -22.57 -5.16 1.94
N ALA A 183 -22.96 -6.45 1.96
CA ALA A 183 -22.53 -7.43 0.95
C ALA A 183 -23.19 -7.13 -0.40
N ALA A 184 -22.64 -6.18 -1.15
CA ALA A 184 -23.11 -5.74 -2.46
C ALA A 184 -21.92 -5.23 -3.29
N SER A 185 -22.18 -4.86 -4.53
CA SER A 185 -21.20 -4.17 -5.38
C SER A 185 -21.51 -2.70 -5.43
N PHE A 186 -20.48 -1.86 -5.33
CA PHE A 186 -20.61 -0.41 -5.32
C PHE A 186 -19.80 0.21 -6.44
N PHE A 187 -20.40 1.17 -7.15
CA PHE A 187 -19.76 1.93 -8.22
C PHE A 187 -20.04 3.41 -8.08
N GLY A 188 -19.06 4.23 -8.43
CA GLY A 188 -19.20 5.67 -8.59
C GLY A 188 -18.85 6.49 -7.36
N LEU A 189 -18.98 7.80 -7.55
CA LEU A 189 -18.75 8.86 -6.57
C LEU A 189 -19.86 9.92 -6.75
N PRO A 190 -20.92 9.94 -5.90
CA PRO A 190 -21.17 9.04 -4.78
C PRO A 190 -21.40 7.58 -5.18
N PRO A 191 -21.13 6.62 -4.29
CA PRO A 191 -21.27 5.21 -4.62
C PRO A 191 -22.74 4.80 -4.74
N ILE A 192 -23.03 4.08 -5.79
CA ILE A 192 -24.35 3.49 -6.06
C ILE A 192 -24.22 1.98 -5.91
N GLU A 193 -25.14 1.38 -5.17
CA GLU A 193 -25.22 -0.08 -5.09
C GLU A 193 -25.61 -0.66 -6.44
N PHE A 194 -24.85 -1.63 -6.90
CA PHE A 194 -25.07 -2.32 -8.16
C PHE A 194 -25.43 -3.79 -7.87
N PRO A 195 -26.63 -4.26 -8.28
CA PRO A 195 -27.02 -5.63 -8.04
C PRO A 195 -26.07 -6.57 -8.81
N ARG A 196 -25.38 -7.43 -8.07
CA ARG A 196 -24.68 -8.57 -8.67
C ARG A 196 -25.76 -9.56 -9.14
N HIS A 197 -25.94 -9.67 -10.43
CA HIS A 197 -26.49 -10.92 -10.95
C HIS A 197 -25.47 -11.99 -10.57
N GLN A 198 -25.80 -12.76 -9.54
CA GLN A 198 -25.12 -14.03 -9.35
C GLN A 198 -25.27 -14.71 -10.70
N LEU A 199 -24.19 -14.92 -11.41
CA LEU A 199 -24.07 -15.99 -12.38
C LEU A 199 -24.20 -17.26 -11.55
N ALA A 200 -25.43 -17.44 -11.06
CA ALA A 200 -25.79 -18.57 -10.26
C ALA A 200 -25.46 -19.77 -11.12
N ALA A 201 -24.45 -20.49 -10.71
CA ALA A 201 -24.41 -21.91 -10.91
C ALA A 201 -24.74 -22.42 -12.33
N ALA A 202 -24.35 -21.68 -13.33
CA ALA A 202 -24.37 -22.19 -14.71
C ALA A 202 -23.16 -23.12 -14.96
N GLY A 203 -22.80 -23.96 -13.98
CA GLY A 203 -21.76 -24.97 -14.16
C GLY A 203 -20.34 -24.45 -14.45
N LEU A 204 -20.11 -23.16 -14.34
CA LEU A 204 -18.80 -22.54 -14.61
C LEU A 204 -17.83 -22.61 -13.43
N ASP A 205 -18.32 -22.92 -12.23
CA ASP A 205 -17.47 -23.09 -11.05
C ASP A 205 -16.41 -24.19 -11.23
N GLY A 206 -16.68 -25.18 -12.09
CA GLY A 206 -15.73 -26.25 -12.43
C GLY A 206 -14.65 -25.83 -13.46
N LEU A 207 -14.84 -24.72 -14.18
CA LEU A 207 -13.90 -24.27 -15.21
C LEU A 207 -12.78 -23.36 -14.68
N PHE A 208 -12.92 -22.81 -13.46
CA PHE A 208 -12.01 -21.86 -12.86
C PHE A 208 -11.43 -22.32 -11.51
N HIS A 209 -11.52 -23.61 -11.20
CA HIS A 209 -10.70 -24.20 -10.13
C HIS A 209 -9.29 -24.41 -10.68
N PHE A 210 -8.43 -23.44 -10.42
CA PHE A 210 -6.98 -23.57 -10.47
C PHE A 210 -6.45 -24.02 -9.12
#